data_9c86a8529b0485521491c6559fc11fd8
#
_entry.id   9c86a8529b0485521491c6559fc11fd8
#
_cell.length_a   1.000
_cell.length_b   1.000
_cell.length_c   1.000
_cell.angle_alpha   90.00
_cell.angle_beta   90.00
_cell.angle_gamma   90.00
#
_symmetry.space_group_name_H-M   'P 1'
#
loop_
_entity.id
_entity.type
_entity.pdbx_description
1 polymer ?
#
loop_
_entity_poly.entity_id
_entity_poly.type
_entity_poly.pdbx_seq_one_letter_code
_entity_poly.pdbx_strand_id
1 'polypeptide(L)'
;MATGTLEDRIVALERKQYSCPAEIQEVDESMRRCRQEVERLGLYSVNWKWVPESYYDCPLTQRAKILQAPSTEFLCKSLLLENKKATNNTVDFIYNPQFVLVVLQYDAELDTDLLTKSVRRLTQSVEDRLDASHFDWRVADASDNDRITGYQFNSVTPFGLLQEVPIYLSSTVAKLGYFWMGGGHVHLKLGIAVSDFLKVKNVKVMDVSVERTSVSPSENVGGAA
;
A
#
# COMPACT_ATOMS: atom_id res chain seq x y z
N MET A 1 22.66 19.60 -31.29
CA MET A 1 23.25 18.50 -30.44
C MET A 1 23.08 18.94 -29.00
N ALA A 2 22.37 18.21 -28.21
CA ALA A 2 22.04 18.60 -26.84
C ALA A 2 23.31 18.59 -25.97
N THR A 3 23.78 19.77 -25.60
CA THR A 3 24.88 20.01 -24.64
C THR A 3 24.31 20.05 -23.23
N GLY A 4 23.68 18.96 -22.80
CA GLY A 4 23.24 18.81 -21.39
C GLY A 4 24.41 18.28 -20.54
N THR A 5 24.39 18.63 -19.24
CA THR A 5 25.32 18.06 -18.24
C THR A 5 25.13 16.56 -18.16
N LEU A 6 26.04 15.87 -17.47
CA LEU A 6 25.87 14.43 -17.18
C LEU A 6 24.58 14.17 -16.38
N GLU A 7 24.26 15.06 -15.45
CA GLU A 7 23.05 15.03 -14.65
C GLU A 7 21.78 15.13 -15.51
N ASP A 8 21.73 16.08 -16.46
CA ASP A 8 20.59 16.20 -17.38
C ASP A 8 20.37 14.91 -18.20
N ARG A 9 21.45 14.24 -18.57
CA ARG A 9 21.38 12.98 -19.33
C ARG A 9 20.89 11.83 -18.47
N ILE A 10 21.30 11.75 -17.20
CA ILE A 10 20.83 10.76 -16.24
C ILE A 10 19.34 10.94 -16.02
N VAL A 11 18.89 12.15 -15.68
CA VAL A 11 17.47 12.48 -15.50
C VAL A 11 16.64 12.10 -16.72
N ALA A 12 17.11 12.43 -17.93
CA ALA A 12 16.42 12.08 -19.16
C ALA A 12 16.28 10.56 -19.37
N LEU A 13 17.33 9.78 -19.02
CA LEU A 13 17.31 8.32 -19.11
C LEU A 13 16.37 7.72 -18.08
N GLU A 14 16.40 8.19 -16.84
CA GLU A 14 15.50 7.74 -15.79
C GLU A 14 14.02 8.03 -16.15
N ARG A 15 13.70 9.25 -16.59
CA ARG A 15 12.35 9.61 -17.06
C ARG A 15 11.86 8.66 -18.16
N LYS A 16 12.73 8.30 -19.10
CA LYS A 16 12.42 7.33 -20.15
C LYS A 16 12.16 5.93 -19.57
N GLN A 17 13.02 5.48 -18.66
CA GLN A 17 12.89 4.17 -18.01
C GLN A 17 11.58 4.05 -17.21
N TYR A 18 11.17 5.12 -16.53
CA TYR A 18 9.92 5.18 -15.77
C TYR A 18 8.71 5.58 -16.61
N SER A 19 8.90 5.81 -17.91
CA SER A 19 7.85 6.28 -18.84
C SER A 19 7.11 7.52 -18.30
N CYS A 20 7.87 8.44 -17.69
CA CYS A 20 7.30 9.64 -17.07
C CYS A 20 6.57 10.51 -18.11
N PRO A 21 5.35 10.96 -17.79
CA PRO A 21 4.67 11.98 -18.58
C PRO A 21 5.44 13.32 -18.53
N ALA A 22 5.07 14.26 -19.40
CA ALA A 22 5.79 15.52 -19.56
C ALA A 22 5.83 16.37 -18.27
N GLU A 23 4.77 16.29 -17.47
CA GLU A 23 4.58 17.02 -16.22
C GLU A 23 5.57 16.58 -15.13
N ILE A 24 6.02 15.32 -15.16
CA ILE A 24 6.98 14.77 -14.22
C ILE A 24 8.39 15.06 -14.71
N GLN A 25 9.05 16.02 -14.11
CA GLN A 25 10.37 16.48 -14.54
C GLN A 25 11.50 15.57 -14.07
N GLU A 26 11.36 14.96 -12.88
CA GLU A 26 12.36 14.07 -12.27
C GLU A 26 11.69 12.84 -11.66
N VAL A 27 12.44 11.74 -11.64
CA VAL A 27 12.08 10.54 -10.86
C VAL A 27 12.50 10.79 -9.42
N ASP A 28 11.54 10.81 -8.50
CA ASP A 28 11.84 11.03 -7.09
C ASP A 28 12.39 9.75 -6.41
N GLU A 29 12.94 9.92 -5.21
CA GLU A 29 13.54 8.83 -4.44
C GLU A 29 12.51 7.77 -4.04
N SER A 30 11.27 8.15 -3.77
CA SER A 30 10.21 7.22 -3.38
C SER A 30 9.85 6.28 -4.55
N MET A 31 9.79 6.79 -5.78
CA MET A 31 9.61 5.98 -6.99
C MET A 31 10.79 5.01 -7.18
N ARG A 32 12.04 5.49 -6.99
CA ARG A 32 13.24 4.64 -7.12
C ARG A 32 13.20 3.49 -6.13
N ARG A 33 12.96 3.77 -4.84
CA ARG A 33 12.88 2.73 -3.79
C ARG A 33 11.81 1.68 -4.10
N CYS A 34 10.62 2.12 -4.49
CA CYS A 34 9.53 1.22 -4.84
C CYS A 34 9.94 0.28 -5.99
N ARG A 35 10.48 0.83 -7.06
CA ARG A 35 10.87 0.06 -8.23
C ARG A 35 12.06 -0.86 -7.97
N GLN A 36 13.07 -0.39 -7.28
CA GLN A 36 14.24 -1.18 -6.90
C GLN A 36 13.85 -2.40 -6.07
N GLU A 37 12.92 -2.23 -5.12
CA GLU A 37 12.44 -3.36 -4.32
C GLU A 37 11.66 -4.37 -5.15
N VAL A 38 10.79 -3.93 -6.05
CA VAL A 38 10.06 -4.79 -7.00
C VAL A 38 11.04 -5.59 -7.88
N GLU A 39 12.07 -4.92 -8.41
CA GLU A 39 13.11 -5.55 -9.24
C GLU A 39 13.97 -6.53 -8.42
N ARG A 40 14.39 -6.12 -7.22
CA ARG A 40 15.18 -6.96 -6.29
C ARG A 40 14.45 -8.25 -5.92
N LEU A 41 13.14 -8.19 -5.78
CA LEU A 41 12.29 -9.35 -5.45
C LEU A 41 11.92 -10.20 -6.69
N GLY A 42 12.25 -9.75 -7.89
CA GLY A 42 11.92 -10.48 -9.13
C GLY A 42 10.41 -10.60 -9.37
N LEU A 43 9.65 -9.55 -9.09
CA LEU A 43 8.18 -9.53 -9.22
C LEU A 43 7.81 -9.19 -10.67
N TYR A 44 7.78 -10.18 -11.55
CA TYR A 44 7.66 -9.98 -12.99
C TYR A 44 6.24 -9.68 -13.49
N SER A 45 5.21 -9.87 -12.67
CA SER A 45 3.81 -9.53 -13.03
C SER A 45 3.48 -8.05 -12.87
N VAL A 46 4.42 -7.24 -12.38
CA VAL A 46 4.20 -5.83 -12.11
C VAL A 46 3.96 -5.04 -13.38
N ASN A 47 2.90 -4.23 -13.36
CA ASN A 47 2.57 -3.26 -14.39
C ASN A 47 2.50 -1.86 -13.77
N TRP A 48 3.27 -0.92 -14.33
CA TRP A 48 3.31 0.47 -13.91
C TRP A 48 2.39 1.31 -14.79
N LYS A 49 1.55 2.14 -14.18
CA LYS A 49 0.64 3.00 -14.91
C LYS A 49 0.56 4.39 -14.32
N TRP A 50 0.88 5.39 -15.12
CA TRP A 50 0.63 6.78 -14.81
C TRP A 50 -0.85 7.09 -14.95
N VAL A 51 -1.39 7.84 -14.00
CA VAL A 51 -2.78 8.31 -14.00
C VAL A 51 -2.81 9.83 -14.04
N PRO A 52 -3.87 10.45 -14.60
CA PRO A 52 -3.99 11.90 -14.66
C PRO A 52 -4.10 12.52 -13.27
N GLU A 53 -3.79 13.82 -13.14
CA GLU A 53 -3.89 14.57 -11.90
C GLU A 53 -5.30 14.48 -11.27
N SER A 54 -6.34 14.51 -12.10
CA SER A 54 -7.74 14.37 -11.67
C SER A 54 -8.13 12.96 -11.22
N TYR A 55 -7.20 12.00 -11.17
CA TYR A 55 -7.52 10.61 -10.84
C TYR A 55 -8.27 10.46 -9.52
N TYR A 56 -7.84 11.18 -8.49
CA TYR A 56 -8.46 11.09 -7.17
C TYR A 56 -9.80 11.83 -7.07
N ASP A 57 -10.09 12.75 -8.00
CA ASP A 57 -11.38 13.41 -8.11
C ASP A 57 -12.44 12.52 -8.81
N CYS A 58 -11.98 11.47 -9.49
CA CYS A 58 -12.85 10.56 -10.20
C CYS A 58 -13.52 9.54 -9.26
N PRO A 59 -14.78 9.14 -9.53
CA PRO A 59 -15.41 7.99 -8.89
C PRO A 59 -14.60 6.70 -9.11
N LEU A 60 -14.72 5.74 -8.19
CA LEU A 60 -13.98 4.46 -8.28
C LEU A 60 -14.20 3.73 -9.62
N THR A 61 -15.42 3.77 -10.17
CA THR A 61 -15.74 3.20 -11.48
C THR A 61 -14.93 3.82 -12.63
N GLN A 62 -14.67 5.12 -12.57
CA GLN A 62 -13.84 5.80 -13.56
C GLN A 62 -12.35 5.51 -13.31
N ARG A 63 -11.90 5.45 -12.05
CA ARG A 63 -10.54 5.03 -11.71
C ARG A 63 -10.24 3.61 -12.23
N ALA A 64 -11.21 2.68 -12.10
CA ALA A 64 -11.08 1.33 -12.64
C ALA A 64 -10.91 1.35 -14.17
N LYS A 65 -11.70 2.15 -14.90
CA LYS A 65 -11.55 2.32 -16.36
C LYS A 65 -10.19 2.89 -16.74
N ILE A 66 -9.69 3.90 -16.03
CA ILE A 66 -8.35 4.47 -16.26
C ILE A 66 -7.28 3.40 -16.12
N LEU A 67 -7.36 2.55 -15.09
CA LEU A 67 -6.41 1.47 -14.84
C LEU A 67 -6.64 0.24 -15.73
N GLN A 68 -7.76 0.19 -16.49
CA GLN A 68 -8.20 -0.98 -17.24
C GLN A 68 -8.43 -2.19 -16.31
N ALA A 69 -8.86 -1.91 -15.08
CA ALA A 69 -9.26 -2.94 -14.13
C ALA A 69 -10.67 -3.45 -14.46
N PRO A 70 -10.96 -4.74 -14.23
CA PRO A 70 -12.27 -5.33 -14.53
C PRO A 70 -13.42 -4.69 -13.75
N SER A 71 -13.18 -4.33 -12.49
CA SER A 71 -14.14 -3.65 -11.60
C SER A 71 -13.42 -2.84 -10.51
N THR A 72 -14.18 -2.16 -9.65
CA THR A 72 -13.65 -1.37 -8.51
C THR A 72 -12.98 -2.24 -7.46
N GLU A 73 -13.36 -3.51 -7.34
CA GLU A 73 -12.78 -4.48 -6.40
C GLU A 73 -11.27 -4.67 -6.60
N PHE A 74 -10.77 -4.44 -7.83
CA PHE A 74 -9.34 -4.58 -8.17
C PHE A 74 -8.52 -3.36 -7.74
N LEU A 75 -9.14 -2.30 -7.21
CA LEU A 75 -8.48 -1.09 -6.74
C LEU A 75 -8.28 -1.17 -5.23
N CYS A 76 -7.02 -1.14 -4.80
CA CYS A 76 -6.64 -1.28 -3.41
C CYS A 76 -5.89 -0.04 -2.89
N LYS A 77 -5.99 0.17 -1.60
CA LYS A 77 -5.25 1.18 -0.83
C LYS A 77 -4.35 0.48 0.18
N SER A 78 -3.23 1.13 0.50
CA SER A 78 -2.33 0.71 1.57
C SER A 78 -2.43 1.71 2.72
N LEU A 79 -2.77 1.23 3.91
CA LEU A 79 -2.93 2.05 5.12
C LEU A 79 -1.91 1.61 6.16
N LEU A 80 -1.10 2.54 6.65
CA LEU A 80 -0.29 2.31 7.84
C LEU A 80 -1.19 2.47 9.08
N LEU A 81 -1.24 1.44 9.91
CA LEU A 81 -1.97 1.47 11.17
C LEU A 81 -0.99 1.42 12.32
N GLU A 82 -1.31 2.13 13.40
CA GLU A 82 -0.62 2.06 14.68
C GLU A 82 -1.49 1.36 15.71
N ASN A 83 -0.90 0.43 16.45
CA ASN A 83 -1.48 -0.11 17.68
C ASN A 83 -1.05 0.77 18.84
N LYS A 84 -1.91 1.64 19.33
CA LYS A 84 -1.65 2.55 20.45
C LYS A 84 -1.37 1.83 21.79
N LYS A 85 -1.64 0.53 21.86
CA LYS A 85 -1.41 -0.31 23.04
C LYS A 85 -0.30 -1.33 22.87
N ALA A 86 0.48 -1.22 21.79
CA ALA A 86 1.63 -2.06 21.61
C ALA A 86 2.65 -1.85 22.73
N THR A 87 3.09 -2.95 23.32
CA THR A 87 4.22 -2.93 24.26
C THR A 87 5.49 -2.93 23.42
N ASN A 88 6.27 -1.84 23.50
CA ASN A 88 7.47 -1.59 22.68
C ASN A 88 8.63 -2.57 22.93
N ASN A 89 8.35 -3.84 23.12
CA ASN A 89 9.36 -4.89 23.25
C ASN A 89 9.64 -5.49 21.88
N THR A 90 10.88 -5.49 21.48
CA THR A 90 11.40 -6.02 20.20
C THR A 90 11.00 -7.48 19.89
N VAL A 91 10.45 -8.22 20.83
CA VAL A 91 9.99 -9.61 20.68
C VAL A 91 8.64 -9.71 19.97
N ASP A 92 7.85 -8.63 19.93
CA ASP A 92 6.44 -8.67 19.54
C ASP A 92 6.16 -8.14 18.12
N PHE A 93 7.18 -8.05 17.26
CA PHE A 93 7.03 -7.59 15.86
C PHE A 93 5.89 -8.30 15.10
N ILE A 94 5.61 -9.56 15.41
CA ILE A 94 4.57 -10.36 14.74
C ILE A 94 3.27 -10.41 15.55
N TYR A 95 3.37 -10.54 16.88
CA TYR A 95 2.23 -10.88 17.73
C TYR A 95 1.55 -9.67 18.39
N ASN A 96 2.29 -8.58 18.57
CA ASN A 96 1.80 -7.28 19.04
C ASN A 96 2.54 -6.13 18.39
N PRO A 97 2.50 -6.04 17.04
CA PRO A 97 3.24 -5.01 16.31
C PRO A 97 2.70 -3.62 16.66
N GLN A 98 3.62 -2.64 16.80
CA GLN A 98 3.22 -1.25 16.94
C GLN A 98 2.64 -0.72 15.64
N PHE A 99 3.27 -1.04 14.51
CA PHE A 99 2.81 -0.61 13.19
C PHE A 99 2.60 -1.80 12.28
N VAL A 100 1.56 -1.70 11.44
CA VAL A 100 1.27 -2.67 10.38
C VAL A 100 0.82 -1.95 9.13
N LEU A 101 1.17 -2.46 7.97
CA LEU A 101 0.65 -1.96 6.71
C LEU A 101 -0.47 -2.90 6.22
N VAL A 102 -1.67 -2.37 6.06
CA VAL A 102 -2.83 -3.13 5.58
C VAL A 102 -3.14 -2.77 4.15
N VAL A 103 -3.26 -3.78 3.28
CA VAL A 103 -3.69 -3.63 1.89
C VAL A 103 -5.10 -4.16 1.75
N LEU A 104 -6.05 -3.28 1.40
CA LEU A 104 -7.47 -3.61 1.25
C LEU A 104 -8.08 -2.82 0.08
N GLN A 105 -9.26 -3.26 -0.37
CA GLN A 105 -10.00 -2.63 -1.46
C GLN A 105 -10.50 -1.22 -1.07
N TYR A 106 -10.66 -0.33 -2.06
CA TYR A 106 -11.21 1.01 -1.82
C TYR A 106 -12.70 0.97 -1.43
N ASP A 107 -13.43 -0.02 -1.94
CA ASP A 107 -14.86 -0.24 -1.64
C ASP A 107 -15.11 -1.10 -0.39
N ALA A 108 -14.04 -1.46 0.32
CA ALA A 108 -14.13 -2.11 1.62
C ALA A 108 -13.79 -1.16 2.78
N GLU A 109 -14.29 -1.49 3.96
CA GLU A 109 -14.01 -0.80 5.21
C GLU A 109 -13.10 -1.66 6.10
N LEU A 110 -12.10 -1.02 6.73
CA LEU A 110 -11.24 -1.68 7.69
C LEU A 110 -12.05 -2.04 8.94
N ASP A 111 -11.99 -3.31 9.35
CA ASP A 111 -12.57 -3.80 10.59
C ASP A 111 -11.45 -4.13 11.59
N THR A 112 -11.30 -3.28 12.60
CA THR A 112 -10.25 -3.39 13.62
C THR A 112 -10.45 -4.59 14.55
N ASP A 113 -11.68 -5.07 14.73
CA ASP A 113 -11.95 -6.27 15.51
C ASP A 113 -11.55 -7.53 14.75
N LEU A 114 -11.83 -7.59 13.44
CA LEU A 114 -11.34 -8.66 12.57
C LEU A 114 -9.81 -8.65 12.52
N LEU A 115 -9.18 -7.47 12.37
CA LEU A 115 -7.73 -7.34 12.39
C LEU A 115 -7.16 -7.88 13.71
N THR A 116 -7.70 -7.45 14.85
CA THR A 116 -7.29 -7.93 16.19
C THR A 116 -7.42 -9.45 16.30
N LYS A 117 -8.56 -10.02 15.89
CA LYS A 117 -8.76 -11.48 15.89
C LYS A 117 -7.72 -12.19 15.03
N SER A 118 -7.42 -11.64 13.85
CA SER A 118 -6.46 -12.22 12.90
C SER A 118 -5.04 -12.17 13.42
N VAL A 119 -4.60 -11.05 14.00
CA VAL A 119 -3.27 -10.92 14.62
C VAL A 119 -3.12 -11.87 15.81
N ARG A 120 -4.10 -11.93 16.71
CA ARG A 120 -4.09 -12.85 17.85
C ARG A 120 -3.98 -14.32 17.43
N ARG A 121 -4.54 -14.71 16.28
CA ARG A 121 -4.45 -16.07 15.74
C ARG A 121 -3.06 -16.43 15.19
N LEU A 122 -2.16 -15.48 15.03
CA LEU A 122 -0.77 -15.77 14.67
C LEU A 122 -0.06 -16.55 15.78
N THR A 123 -0.44 -16.34 17.04
CA THR A 123 0.02 -17.16 18.17
C THR A 123 -0.71 -18.49 18.15
N GLN A 124 0.05 -19.59 18.01
CA GLN A 124 -0.51 -20.94 17.86
C GLN A 124 -1.21 -21.42 19.14
N SER A 125 -0.58 -21.25 20.30
CA SER A 125 -1.19 -21.58 21.58
C SER A 125 -2.28 -20.58 21.94
N VAL A 126 -3.46 -21.06 22.28
CA VAL A 126 -4.58 -20.20 22.72
C VAL A 126 -4.25 -19.52 24.05
N GLU A 127 -3.49 -20.19 24.93
CA GLU A 127 -3.11 -19.69 26.24
C GLU A 127 -2.12 -18.53 26.18
N ASP A 128 -1.26 -18.51 25.14
CA ASP A 128 -0.25 -17.46 24.94
C ASP A 128 -0.79 -16.26 24.15
N ARG A 129 -2.04 -16.31 23.69
CA ARG A 129 -2.65 -15.21 22.92
C ARG A 129 -2.88 -14.00 23.82
N LEU A 130 -2.33 -12.87 23.41
CA LEU A 130 -2.63 -11.59 24.06
C LEU A 130 -4.14 -11.33 24.09
N ASP A 131 -4.62 -10.73 25.17
CA ASP A 131 -6.01 -10.27 25.23
C ASP A 131 -6.28 -9.16 24.20
N ALA A 132 -7.52 -9.05 23.74
CA ALA A 132 -7.92 -8.03 22.77
C ALA A 132 -7.66 -6.60 23.27
N SER A 133 -7.65 -6.39 24.59
CA SER A 133 -7.34 -5.09 25.22
C SER A 133 -5.92 -4.56 24.94
N HIS A 134 -5.00 -5.41 24.44
CA HIS A 134 -3.64 -5.03 24.03
C HIS A 134 -3.59 -4.44 22.59
N PHE A 135 -4.74 -4.28 21.96
CA PHE A 135 -4.84 -3.74 20.61
C PHE A 135 -5.79 -2.54 20.58
N ASP A 136 -5.33 -1.44 20.02
CA ASP A 136 -6.13 -0.24 19.67
C ASP A 136 -5.58 0.31 18.36
N TRP A 137 -6.15 -0.18 17.25
CA TRP A 137 -5.71 0.17 15.90
C TRP A 137 -6.26 1.52 15.47
N ARG A 138 -5.35 2.41 15.08
CA ARG A 138 -5.66 3.72 14.49
C ARG A 138 -4.87 3.89 13.20
N VAL A 139 -5.41 4.66 12.27
CA VAL A 139 -4.59 5.10 11.13
C VAL A 139 -3.43 5.92 11.69
N ALA A 140 -2.21 5.59 11.28
CA ALA A 140 -1.02 6.29 11.72
C ALA A 140 -1.08 7.76 11.28
N ASP A 141 -0.56 8.66 12.08
CA ASP A 141 -0.47 10.06 11.70
C ASP A 141 0.52 10.29 10.54
N ALA A 142 0.49 11.48 9.94
CA ALA A 142 1.31 11.80 8.79
C ALA A 142 2.80 11.67 9.09
N SER A 143 3.25 12.06 10.30
CA SER A 143 4.66 12.00 10.67
C SER A 143 5.17 10.57 10.80
N ASP A 144 4.38 9.69 11.39
CA ASP A 144 4.70 8.27 11.48
C ASP A 144 4.60 7.59 10.11
N ASN A 145 3.59 7.95 9.31
CA ASN A 145 3.50 7.45 7.94
C ASN A 145 4.78 7.76 7.15
N ASP A 146 5.20 9.02 7.14
CA ASP A 146 6.37 9.47 6.38
C ASP A 146 7.67 8.83 6.91
N ARG A 147 7.81 8.72 8.23
CA ARG A 147 8.97 8.12 8.89
C ARG A 147 9.10 6.62 8.62
N ILE A 148 7.99 5.90 8.57
CA ILE A 148 7.98 4.43 8.45
C ILE A 148 7.92 4.01 6.98
N THR A 149 7.00 4.61 6.21
CA THR A 149 6.82 4.22 4.82
C THR A 149 7.74 4.97 3.86
N GLY A 150 8.08 6.22 4.17
CA GLY A 150 8.79 7.12 3.27
C GLY A 150 7.94 7.57 2.07
N TYR A 151 6.61 7.44 2.16
CA TYR A 151 5.68 7.78 1.09
C TYR A 151 4.70 8.84 1.55
N GLN A 152 4.45 9.80 0.68
CA GLN A 152 3.41 10.80 0.89
C GLN A 152 2.01 10.17 0.80
N PHE A 153 1.03 10.89 1.32
CA PHE A 153 -0.38 10.53 1.18
C PHE A 153 -0.74 10.20 -0.28
N ASN A 154 -1.60 9.19 -0.49
CA ASN A 154 -1.99 8.65 -1.80
C ASN A 154 -0.86 7.97 -2.62
N SER A 155 0.36 7.84 -2.09
CA SER A 155 1.45 7.15 -2.77
C SER A 155 1.96 5.92 -2.04
N VAL A 156 1.45 5.65 -0.84
CA VAL A 156 1.88 4.53 0.02
C VAL A 156 1.78 3.19 -0.72
N THR A 157 2.86 2.44 -0.65
CA THR A 157 3.00 1.10 -1.23
C THR A 157 3.77 0.20 -0.27
N PRO A 158 3.57 -1.13 -0.29
CA PRO A 158 4.33 -2.09 0.52
C PRO A 158 5.80 -2.28 0.09
N PHE A 159 6.20 -1.70 -1.04
CA PHE A 159 7.55 -1.87 -1.60
C PHE A 159 8.46 -0.71 -1.22
N GLY A 160 9.69 -0.99 -0.80
CA GLY A 160 10.67 0.03 -0.49
C GLY A 160 10.32 0.89 0.73
N LEU A 161 9.69 0.30 1.74
CA LEU A 161 9.43 0.95 3.03
C LEU A 161 10.76 1.32 3.71
N LEU A 162 10.80 2.46 4.42
CA LEU A 162 11.98 2.88 5.18
C LEU A 162 12.20 2.03 6.44
N GLN A 163 11.12 1.48 7.00
CA GLN A 163 11.18 0.56 8.13
C GLN A 163 10.36 -0.70 7.83
N GLU A 164 10.87 -1.84 8.27
CA GLU A 164 10.14 -3.10 8.17
C GLU A 164 8.92 -3.07 9.09
N VAL A 165 7.75 -3.39 8.55
CA VAL A 165 6.52 -3.64 9.30
C VAL A 165 5.84 -4.88 8.73
N PRO A 166 5.00 -5.58 9.53
CA PRO A 166 4.13 -6.61 9.00
C PRO A 166 3.19 -6.04 7.94
N ILE A 167 2.99 -6.77 6.85
CA ILE A 167 2.11 -6.39 5.75
C ILE A 167 0.94 -7.37 5.72
N TYR A 168 -0.28 -6.85 5.86
CA TYR A 168 -1.49 -7.66 5.87
C TYR A 168 -2.32 -7.41 4.62
N LEU A 169 -2.43 -8.45 3.79
CA LEU A 169 -3.29 -8.45 2.61
C LEU A 169 -4.67 -8.93 3.01
N SER A 170 -5.71 -8.13 2.74
CA SER A 170 -7.10 -8.58 2.94
C SER A 170 -7.36 -9.89 2.22
N SER A 171 -8.05 -10.82 2.89
CA SER A 171 -8.45 -12.11 2.32
C SER A 171 -9.34 -11.96 1.08
N THR A 172 -10.07 -10.85 0.97
CA THR A 172 -10.86 -10.51 -0.22
C THR A 172 -9.99 -10.15 -1.41
N VAL A 173 -8.92 -9.36 -1.20
CA VAL A 173 -7.93 -9.05 -2.25
C VAL A 173 -7.16 -10.29 -2.68
N ALA A 174 -6.83 -11.17 -1.73
CA ALA A 174 -6.10 -12.42 -2.03
C ALA A 174 -6.84 -13.35 -3.01
N LYS A 175 -8.15 -13.18 -3.17
CA LYS A 175 -9.00 -13.97 -4.10
C LYS A 175 -9.03 -13.41 -5.52
N LEU A 176 -8.51 -12.20 -5.77
CA LEU A 176 -8.68 -11.50 -7.05
C LEU A 176 -7.73 -11.99 -8.15
N GLY A 177 -6.65 -12.69 -7.84
CA GLY A 177 -5.61 -13.03 -8.80
C GLY A 177 -4.69 -11.87 -9.18
N TYR A 178 -5.18 -10.65 -9.36
CA TYR A 178 -4.44 -9.43 -9.71
C TYR A 178 -5.10 -8.21 -9.06
N PHE A 179 -4.36 -7.15 -8.72
CA PHE A 179 -4.91 -5.91 -8.16
C PHE A 179 -4.00 -4.70 -8.38
N TRP A 180 -4.56 -3.49 -8.23
CA TRP A 180 -3.87 -2.22 -8.39
C TRP A 180 -3.73 -1.50 -7.05
N MET A 181 -2.57 -0.87 -6.81
CA MET A 181 -2.29 -0.08 -5.61
C MET A 181 -1.39 1.13 -5.92
N GLY A 182 -0.97 1.88 -4.89
CA GLY A 182 0.03 2.93 -5.03
C GLY A 182 1.37 2.40 -5.56
N GLY A 183 2.05 3.18 -6.37
CA GLY A 183 3.34 2.85 -6.99
C GLY A 183 4.50 3.73 -6.51
N GLY A 184 4.39 4.34 -5.33
CA GLY A 184 5.43 5.19 -4.76
C GLY A 184 5.35 6.68 -5.16
N HIS A 185 4.44 7.04 -6.04
CA HIS A 185 4.13 8.42 -6.40
C HIS A 185 2.61 8.59 -6.55
N VAL A 186 2.09 9.78 -6.26
CA VAL A 186 0.64 10.04 -6.23
C VAL A 186 -0.04 9.71 -7.56
N HIS A 187 0.63 9.97 -8.68
CA HIS A 187 0.12 9.70 -10.03
C HIS A 187 0.65 8.39 -10.64
N LEU A 188 1.43 7.60 -9.90
CA LEU A 188 1.92 6.31 -10.36
C LEU A 188 1.20 5.18 -9.63
N LYS A 189 0.62 4.25 -10.39
CA LYS A 189 -0.04 3.06 -9.88
C LYS A 189 0.74 1.82 -10.27
N LEU A 190 0.68 0.83 -9.41
CA LEU A 190 1.31 -0.48 -9.56
C LEU A 190 0.21 -1.53 -9.55
N GLY A 191 0.12 -2.29 -10.63
CA GLY A 191 -0.69 -3.50 -10.70
C GLY A 191 0.19 -4.72 -10.52
N ILE A 192 -0.28 -5.74 -9.79
CA ILE A 192 0.50 -6.94 -9.48
C ILE A 192 -0.39 -8.18 -9.33
N ALA A 193 0.11 -9.34 -9.75
CA ALA A 193 -0.51 -10.60 -9.44
C ALA A 193 -0.40 -10.92 -7.94
N VAL A 194 -1.47 -11.44 -7.35
CA VAL A 194 -1.49 -11.85 -5.94
C VAL A 194 -0.37 -12.86 -5.64
N SER A 195 -0.13 -13.79 -6.56
CA SER A 195 0.94 -14.79 -6.41
C SER A 195 2.35 -14.20 -6.30
N ASP A 196 2.60 -13.07 -6.97
CA ASP A 196 3.87 -12.34 -6.83
C ASP A 196 3.88 -11.51 -5.53
N PHE A 197 2.78 -10.85 -5.21
CA PHE A 197 2.68 -10.09 -3.96
C PHE A 197 2.93 -10.95 -2.72
N LEU A 198 2.46 -12.19 -2.71
CA LEU A 198 2.67 -13.14 -1.61
C LEU A 198 4.13 -13.62 -1.44
N LYS A 199 5.03 -13.31 -2.38
CA LYS A 199 6.47 -13.53 -2.24
C LYS A 199 7.18 -12.46 -1.41
N VAL A 200 6.52 -11.31 -1.18
CA VAL A 200 7.07 -10.22 -0.38
C VAL A 200 7.22 -10.68 1.07
N LYS A 201 8.38 -10.41 1.65
CA LYS A 201 8.66 -10.74 3.06
C LYS A 201 7.64 -10.08 3.99
N ASN A 202 7.25 -10.77 5.02
CA ASN A 202 6.32 -10.32 6.07
C ASN A 202 4.88 -10.09 5.60
N VAL A 203 4.51 -10.50 4.38
CA VAL A 203 3.11 -10.49 3.92
C VAL A 203 2.36 -11.68 4.51
N LYS A 204 1.17 -11.39 5.05
CA LYS A 204 0.20 -12.40 5.51
C LYS A 204 -1.19 -12.06 4.99
N VAL A 205 -1.91 -13.09 4.54
CA VAL A 205 -3.34 -12.95 4.19
C VAL A 205 -4.15 -13.01 5.46
N MET A 206 -5.03 -12.01 5.67
CA MET A 206 -5.84 -11.88 6.87
C MET A 206 -7.24 -11.36 6.59
N ASP A 207 -8.18 -11.72 7.44
CA ASP A 207 -9.50 -11.08 7.46
C ASP A 207 -9.35 -9.74 8.21
N VAL A 208 -9.45 -8.64 7.48
CA VAL A 208 -9.20 -7.29 8.00
C VAL A 208 -10.25 -6.27 7.55
N SER A 209 -11.20 -6.69 6.72
CA SER A 209 -12.17 -5.76 6.12
C SER A 209 -13.53 -6.38 5.93
N VAL A 210 -14.55 -5.51 5.89
CA VAL A 210 -15.94 -5.83 5.57
C VAL A 210 -16.39 -5.02 4.36
N GLU A 211 -17.45 -5.46 3.68
CA GLU A 211 -18.05 -4.68 2.62
C GLU A 211 -18.65 -3.38 3.18
N ARG A 212 -18.44 -2.26 2.47
CA ARG A 212 -19.12 -1.02 2.80
C ARG A 212 -20.63 -1.15 2.55
N THR A 213 -21.42 -1.00 3.58
CA THR A 213 -22.89 -1.07 3.50
C THR A 213 -23.54 0.17 2.90
N SER A 214 -22.80 1.30 2.76
CA SER A 214 -23.23 2.52 2.06
C SER A 214 -22.04 3.31 1.56
N VAL A 215 -21.95 3.54 0.26
CA VAL A 215 -21.01 4.50 -0.32
C VAL A 215 -21.66 5.88 -0.21
N SER A 216 -21.35 6.67 0.83
CA SER A 216 -21.74 8.08 0.85
C SER A 216 -20.98 8.82 -0.26
N PRO A 217 -21.62 9.67 -1.07
CA PRO A 217 -20.98 10.39 -2.17
C PRO A 217 -19.83 11.32 -1.75
N SER A 218 -19.75 11.66 -0.46
CA SER A 218 -18.80 12.62 0.10
C SER A 218 -17.40 12.07 0.42
N GLU A 219 -17.20 10.75 0.43
CA GLU A 219 -15.89 10.13 0.74
C GLU A 219 -15.05 9.80 -0.50
N ASN A 220 -15.45 10.27 -1.67
CA ASN A 220 -14.62 10.22 -2.89
C ASN A 220 -13.44 11.20 -2.87
N VAL A 221 -13.38 12.09 -1.90
CA VAL A 221 -12.27 13.03 -1.68
C VAL A 221 -11.43 12.45 -0.57
N GLY A 222 -10.22 12.05 -0.90
CA GLY A 222 -9.15 11.52 -0.08
C GLY A 222 -9.45 11.34 1.39
N GLY A 223 -9.41 10.10 1.87
CA GLY A 223 -9.47 9.83 3.30
C GLY A 223 -8.46 10.72 4.03
N ALA A 224 -8.96 11.79 4.62
CA ALA A 224 -8.23 12.62 5.55
C ALA A 224 -8.22 11.92 6.91
N ALA A 225 -7.12 12.01 7.54
CA ALA A 225 -6.64 11.77 8.88
C ALA A 225 -5.62 10.66 8.98
#